data_1f5264cc6d43cc74ef1b094d8fa7f1cb
#
_entry.id   1f5264cc6d43cc74ef1b094d8fa7f1cb
#
_cell.length_a   1.000
_cell.length_b   1.000
_cell.length_c   1.000
_cell.angle_alpha   90.00
_cell.angle_beta   90.00
_cell.angle_gamma   90.00
#
_symmetry.space_group_name_H-M   'P 1'
#
loop_
_entity.id
_entity.type
_entity.pdbx_description
1 polymer ?
#
loop_
_entity_poly.entity_id
_entity_poly.type
_entity_poly.pdbx_seq_one_letter_code
_entity_poly.pdbx_strand_id
1 'polypeptide(L)'
;PQPPLPPSNPEASRQPLGEPRPEACAIALLSGGLDSATAAALAQEAGYRVIGLSFDYGQRHRRELEAARQVAASLGLTEHHTISVNLAAWGGSALTDAAIAVPTTGVQEGVIPSTYVPGRNTVFIALGLSLAEARGAERLVLGVNAVDYSGYPDCRPDYLAAFQSLADLASKAGREGHGARLWAPLVHWSKTEIVRQAQRLGVPIASTWSCYSGGAEPCGLCDSCRIRDDALVAAGLAALASGGSRP
;
A
#
# COMPACT_ATOMS: atom_id res chain seq x y z
N PRO A 1 -31.25 -17.68 4.47
CA PRO A 1 -31.22 -16.26 4.12
C PRO A 1 -30.26 -15.57 5.09
N GLN A 2 -29.11 -15.13 4.61
CA GLN A 2 -28.21 -14.30 5.40
C GLN A 2 -28.86 -12.94 5.63
N PRO A 3 -28.77 -12.34 6.82
CA PRO A 3 -29.21 -10.98 7.02
C PRO A 3 -28.39 -10.05 6.10
N PRO A 4 -28.99 -8.99 5.55
CA PRO A 4 -28.30 -8.03 4.73
C PRO A 4 -27.13 -7.42 5.54
N LEU A 5 -25.97 -7.30 4.89
CA LEU A 5 -24.85 -6.58 5.47
C LEU A 5 -25.29 -5.15 5.81
N PRO A 6 -24.87 -4.59 6.95
CA PRO A 6 -25.18 -3.22 7.28
C PRO A 6 -24.67 -2.29 6.16
N PRO A 7 -25.38 -1.21 5.81
CA PRO A 7 -24.97 -0.30 4.77
C PRO A 7 -23.59 0.23 5.08
N SER A 8 -22.69 0.12 4.11
CA SER A 8 -21.36 0.72 4.17
C SER A 8 -21.54 2.23 4.37
N ASN A 9 -21.12 2.75 5.53
CA ASN A 9 -21.12 4.18 5.78
C ASN A 9 -19.88 4.80 5.12
N PRO A 10 -20.01 5.48 3.98
CA PRO A 10 -18.88 6.13 3.31
C PRO A 10 -18.29 7.30 4.11
N GLU A 11 -18.97 7.74 5.17
CA GLU A 11 -18.47 8.79 6.07
C GLU A 11 -17.48 8.28 7.11
N ALA A 12 -17.41 6.97 7.37
CA ALA A 12 -16.44 6.40 8.30
C ALA A 12 -14.98 6.61 7.85
N SER A 13 -14.75 6.75 6.53
CA SER A 13 -13.43 7.07 5.96
C SER A 13 -13.10 8.58 5.97
N ARG A 14 -14.07 9.44 6.28
CA ARG A 14 -13.93 10.91 6.34
C ARG A 14 -13.93 11.47 7.77
N GLN A 15 -13.95 10.61 8.80
CA GLN A 15 -13.82 11.13 10.15
C GLN A 15 -12.48 11.86 10.26
N PRO A 16 -12.49 13.15 10.67
CA PRO A 16 -11.25 13.86 10.94
C PRO A 16 -10.47 13.01 11.94
N LEU A 17 -9.21 12.74 11.61
CA LEU A 17 -8.28 12.11 12.54
C LEU A 17 -8.29 13.03 13.77
N GLY A 18 -8.74 12.55 14.92
CA GLY A 18 -8.49 13.24 16.18
C GLY A 18 -6.98 13.46 16.30
N GLU A 19 -6.56 14.57 16.88
CA GLU A 19 -5.14 14.82 17.12
C GLU A 19 -4.53 13.58 17.81
N PRO A 20 -3.39 13.05 17.29
CA PRO A 20 -2.74 11.91 17.92
C PRO A 20 -2.30 12.27 19.33
N ARG A 21 -2.35 11.31 20.23
CA ARG A 21 -1.78 11.47 21.57
C ARG A 21 -0.28 11.75 21.46
N PRO A 22 0.34 12.49 22.40
CA PRO A 22 1.78 12.56 22.48
C PRO A 22 2.38 11.15 22.41
N GLU A 23 3.35 10.93 21.51
CA GLU A 23 3.97 9.63 21.24
C GLU A 23 3.08 8.58 20.52
N ALA A 24 1.93 8.98 19.97
CA ALA A 24 1.10 8.08 19.20
C ALA A 24 1.88 7.39 18.06
N CYS A 25 1.67 6.08 17.93
CA CYS A 25 2.38 5.25 16.97
C CYS A 25 1.44 4.77 15.86
N ALA A 26 1.96 4.67 14.64
CA ALA A 26 1.31 4.06 13.50
C ALA A 26 2.23 3.02 12.86
N ILE A 27 1.65 1.89 12.42
CA ILE A 27 2.35 0.92 11.57
C ILE A 27 2.00 1.26 10.13
N ALA A 28 2.99 1.45 9.26
CA ALA A 28 2.79 1.65 7.83
C ALA A 28 3.22 0.41 7.04
N LEU A 29 2.30 -0.18 6.26
CA LEU A 29 2.68 -1.22 5.30
C LEU A 29 3.48 -0.58 4.18
N LEU A 30 4.78 -0.86 4.13
CA LEU A 30 5.75 -0.20 3.26
C LEU A 30 6.25 -1.17 2.19
N SER A 31 5.73 -1.04 0.98
CA SER A 31 6.12 -1.89 -0.16
C SER A 31 7.37 -1.40 -0.91
N GLY A 32 7.83 -0.18 -0.64
CA GLY A 32 8.84 0.51 -1.44
C GLY A 32 8.27 1.24 -2.67
N GLY A 33 6.98 1.12 -2.93
CA GLY A 33 6.28 1.88 -3.96
C GLY A 33 5.89 3.29 -3.49
N LEU A 34 5.58 4.15 -4.47
CA LEU A 34 5.23 5.55 -4.25
C LEU A 34 4.05 5.73 -3.28
N ASP A 35 3.02 4.91 -3.42
CA ASP A 35 1.77 5.06 -2.65
C ASP A 35 1.99 4.76 -1.17
N SER A 36 2.65 3.63 -0.86
CA SER A 36 2.96 3.27 0.52
C SER A 36 3.90 4.26 1.18
N ALA A 37 4.87 4.81 0.43
CA ALA A 37 5.76 5.87 0.89
C ALA A 37 5.00 7.15 1.21
N THR A 38 4.06 7.55 0.33
CA THR A 38 3.22 8.74 0.52
C THR A 38 2.28 8.57 1.71
N ALA A 39 1.66 7.40 1.87
CA ALA A 39 0.80 7.11 3.01
C ALA A 39 1.57 7.15 4.34
N ALA A 40 2.80 6.62 4.38
CA ALA A 40 3.67 6.71 5.54
C ALA A 40 4.05 8.17 5.88
N ALA A 41 4.39 8.99 4.88
CA ALA A 41 4.70 10.40 5.06
C ALA A 41 3.48 11.20 5.57
N LEU A 42 2.27 10.89 5.10
CA LEU A 42 1.04 11.49 5.62
C LEU A 42 0.81 11.12 7.09
N ALA A 43 1.18 9.91 7.51
CA ALA A 43 1.08 9.53 8.91
C ALA A 43 2.07 10.32 9.78
N GLN A 44 3.28 10.58 9.29
CA GLN A 44 4.24 11.44 9.97
C GLN A 44 3.73 12.90 10.05
N GLU A 45 3.18 13.43 8.95
CA GLU A 45 2.60 14.78 8.92
C GLU A 45 1.44 14.91 9.92
N ALA A 46 0.65 13.85 10.08
CA ALA A 46 -0.43 13.79 11.07
C ALA A 46 0.08 13.66 12.52
N GLY A 47 1.40 13.61 12.75
CA GLY A 47 2.01 13.59 14.08
C GLY A 47 2.28 12.20 14.66
N TYR A 48 2.12 11.13 13.88
CA TYR A 48 2.44 9.77 14.33
C TYR A 48 3.94 9.48 14.24
N ARG A 49 4.48 8.80 15.24
CA ARG A 49 5.72 8.04 15.09
C ARG A 49 5.43 6.81 14.24
N VAL A 50 6.03 6.74 13.06
CA VAL A 50 5.74 5.69 12.09
C VAL A 50 6.77 4.57 12.17
N ILE A 51 6.29 3.32 12.27
CA ILE A 51 7.06 2.08 12.13
C ILE A 51 6.72 1.48 10.77
N GLY A 52 7.74 1.22 9.95
CA GLY A 52 7.58 0.57 8.64
C GLY A 52 7.46 -0.95 8.78
N LEU A 53 6.58 -1.56 7.99
CA LEU A 53 6.45 -3.01 7.87
C LEU A 53 6.44 -3.42 6.40
N SER A 54 7.43 -4.19 5.99
CA SER A 54 7.58 -4.74 4.64
C SER A 54 7.49 -6.26 4.63
N PHE A 55 7.16 -6.83 3.48
CA PHE A 55 7.01 -8.28 3.31
C PHE A 55 7.86 -8.82 2.17
N ASP A 56 8.68 -9.83 2.46
CA ASP A 56 9.26 -10.73 1.49
C ASP A 56 8.26 -11.88 1.31
N TYR A 57 7.43 -11.84 0.22
CA TYR A 57 6.35 -12.80 0.03
C TYR A 57 6.62 -13.79 -1.12
N GLY A 58 7.86 -13.86 -1.59
CA GLY A 58 8.25 -14.66 -2.74
C GLY A 58 7.98 -13.95 -4.07
N GLN A 59 7.95 -12.60 -4.06
CA GLN A 59 7.84 -11.80 -5.28
C GLN A 59 9.02 -12.04 -6.22
N ARG A 60 8.76 -11.93 -7.53
CA ARG A 60 9.73 -12.22 -8.61
C ARG A 60 11.08 -11.54 -8.45
N HIS A 61 11.11 -10.37 -7.79
CA HIS A 61 12.34 -9.61 -7.57
C HIS A 61 12.32 -8.87 -6.24
N ARG A 62 13.50 -8.68 -5.67
CA ARG A 62 13.67 -8.06 -4.35
C ARG A 62 13.89 -6.53 -4.40
N ARG A 63 13.78 -5.91 -5.57
CA ARG A 63 13.94 -4.45 -5.74
C ARG A 63 12.98 -3.65 -4.87
N GLU A 64 11.76 -4.14 -4.69
CA GLU A 64 10.78 -3.52 -3.81
C GLU A 64 11.27 -3.44 -2.37
N LEU A 65 11.91 -4.51 -1.85
CA LEU A 65 12.43 -4.54 -0.49
C LEU A 65 13.61 -3.57 -0.31
N GLU A 66 14.46 -3.44 -1.33
CA GLU A 66 15.55 -2.47 -1.31
C GLU A 66 15.00 -1.05 -1.33
N ALA A 67 14.04 -0.76 -2.21
CA ALA A 67 13.34 0.52 -2.26
C ALA A 67 12.64 0.83 -0.92
N ALA A 68 12.00 -0.16 -0.29
CA ALA A 68 11.36 0.01 1.01
C ALA A 68 12.36 0.44 2.10
N ARG A 69 13.57 -0.15 2.13
CA ARG A 69 14.63 0.26 3.07
C ARG A 69 15.10 1.69 2.81
N GLN A 70 15.31 2.05 1.54
CA GLN A 70 15.74 3.39 1.15
C GLN A 70 14.67 4.44 1.49
N VAL A 71 13.40 4.14 1.23
CA VAL A 71 12.26 5.00 1.60
C VAL A 71 12.18 5.15 3.11
N ALA A 72 12.27 4.06 3.88
CA ALA A 72 12.23 4.09 5.34
C ALA A 72 13.36 4.97 5.91
N ALA A 73 14.58 4.81 5.40
CA ALA A 73 15.73 5.64 5.81
C ALA A 73 15.54 7.12 5.45
N SER A 74 15.06 7.41 4.23
CA SER A 74 14.85 8.80 3.75
C SER A 74 13.73 9.52 4.52
N LEU A 75 12.68 8.78 4.92
CA LEU A 75 11.62 9.30 5.77
C LEU A 75 12.01 9.38 7.25
N GLY A 76 13.18 8.90 7.62
CA GLY A 76 13.65 8.90 9.01
C GLY A 76 12.84 7.98 9.92
N LEU A 77 12.30 6.87 9.40
CA LEU A 77 11.57 5.90 10.22
C LEU A 77 12.52 5.27 11.24
N THR A 78 12.18 5.34 12.52
CA THR A 78 13.01 4.83 13.62
C THR A 78 13.08 3.31 13.66
N GLU A 79 12.04 2.64 13.17
CA GLU A 79 11.92 1.19 13.08
C GLU A 79 11.40 0.80 11.69
N HIS A 80 12.00 -0.24 11.09
CA HIS A 80 11.51 -0.86 9.86
C HIS A 80 11.74 -2.37 9.93
N HIS A 81 10.64 -3.11 9.89
CA HIS A 81 10.65 -4.57 9.94
C HIS A 81 10.40 -5.15 8.55
N THR A 82 11.05 -6.27 8.24
CA THR A 82 10.75 -7.08 7.07
C THR A 82 10.39 -8.49 7.53
N ILE A 83 9.20 -8.97 7.14
CA ILE A 83 8.71 -10.31 7.48
C ILE A 83 8.66 -11.14 6.21
N SER A 84 9.13 -12.39 6.30
CA SER A 84 9.03 -13.36 5.20
C SER A 84 7.73 -14.17 5.33
N VAL A 85 6.93 -14.16 4.22
CA VAL A 85 5.67 -14.92 4.10
C VAL A 85 5.67 -15.56 2.72
N ASN A 86 5.76 -16.89 2.63
CA ASN A 86 5.86 -17.55 1.33
C ASN A 86 4.49 -17.68 0.62
N LEU A 87 4.02 -16.60 -0.03
CA LEU A 87 2.81 -16.63 -0.86
C LEU A 87 3.05 -17.25 -2.24
N ALA A 88 4.31 -17.37 -2.67
CA ALA A 88 4.66 -18.05 -3.92
C ALA A 88 4.42 -19.57 -3.85
N ALA A 89 4.27 -20.16 -2.66
CA ALA A 89 4.09 -21.59 -2.48
C ALA A 89 2.86 -22.17 -3.21
N TRP A 90 1.83 -21.33 -3.45
CA TRP A 90 0.63 -21.75 -4.16
C TRP A 90 0.43 -21.05 -5.51
N GLY A 91 1.35 -20.21 -5.95
CA GLY A 91 1.30 -19.55 -7.26
C GLY A 91 0.07 -18.67 -7.48
N GLY A 92 -0.45 -18.69 -8.70
CA GLY A 92 -1.71 -18.01 -9.06
C GLY A 92 -1.58 -16.52 -9.36
N SER A 93 -0.37 -15.97 -9.45
CA SER A 93 -0.14 -14.57 -9.81
C SER A 93 1.13 -14.39 -10.63
N ALA A 94 1.09 -13.49 -11.61
CA ALA A 94 2.27 -13.08 -12.36
C ALA A 94 3.38 -12.45 -11.47
N LEU A 95 3.08 -12.06 -10.26
CA LEU A 95 4.06 -11.51 -9.32
C LEU A 95 4.80 -12.58 -8.50
N THR A 96 4.25 -13.78 -8.40
CA THR A 96 4.80 -14.89 -7.60
C THR A 96 5.10 -16.14 -8.41
N ASP A 97 4.61 -16.23 -9.67
CA ASP A 97 4.81 -17.36 -10.56
C ASP A 97 5.47 -16.90 -11.86
N ALA A 98 6.70 -17.36 -12.12
CA ALA A 98 7.46 -17.00 -13.30
C ALA A 98 6.85 -17.56 -14.62
N ALA A 99 5.98 -18.57 -14.55
CA ALA A 99 5.30 -19.11 -15.72
C ALA A 99 4.18 -18.19 -16.24
N ILE A 100 3.67 -17.27 -15.40
CA ILE A 100 2.63 -16.32 -15.78
C ILE A 100 3.27 -15.01 -16.24
N ALA A 101 2.97 -14.59 -17.47
CA ALA A 101 3.51 -13.34 -18.02
C ALA A 101 2.96 -12.10 -17.29
N VAL A 102 3.81 -11.10 -17.05
CA VAL A 102 3.39 -9.79 -16.56
C VAL A 102 2.64 -9.05 -17.66
N PRO A 103 1.41 -8.56 -17.41
CA PRO A 103 0.63 -7.87 -18.44
C PRO A 103 1.26 -6.52 -18.83
N THR A 104 1.16 -6.20 -20.12
CA THR A 104 1.63 -4.93 -20.71
C THR A 104 0.55 -4.23 -21.54
N THR A 105 -0.67 -4.74 -21.51
CA THR A 105 -1.78 -4.29 -22.36
C THR A 105 -2.68 -3.23 -21.74
N GLY A 106 -2.43 -2.83 -20.50
CA GLY A 106 -3.24 -1.91 -19.72
C GLY A 106 -4.28 -2.61 -18.83
N VAL A 107 -4.72 -1.90 -17.80
CA VAL A 107 -5.75 -2.38 -16.87
C VAL A 107 -7.10 -2.42 -17.60
N GLN A 108 -7.79 -3.55 -17.52
CA GLN A 108 -9.14 -3.72 -18.07
C GLN A 108 -10.17 -3.53 -16.94
N GLU A 109 -11.15 -2.68 -17.16
CA GLU A 109 -12.22 -2.43 -16.20
C GLU A 109 -13.03 -3.71 -15.92
N GLY A 110 -13.28 -3.98 -14.63
CA GLY A 110 -14.05 -5.15 -14.20
C GLY A 110 -13.33 -6.50 -14.26
N VAL A 111 -12.05 -6.52 -14.65
CA VAL A 111 -11.25 -7.74 -14.71
C VAL A 111 -10.19 -7.71 -13.61
N ILE A 112 -10.12 -8.77 -12.79
CA ILE A 112 -9.03 -8.95 -11.84
C ILE A 112 -7.75 -9.29 -12.62
N PRO A 113 -6.69 -8.44 -12.54
CA PRO A 113 -5.49 -8.65 -13.33
C PRO A 113 -4.69 -9.87 -12.84
N SER A 114 -3.89 -10.49 -13.74
CA SER A 114 -3.01 -11.61 -13.38
C SER A 114 -1.92 -11.25 -12.35
N THR A 115 -1.72 -9.98 -12.08
CA THR A 115 -0.85 -9.47 -11.01
C THR A 115 -1.48 -9.51 -9.62
N TYR A 116 -2.77 -9.82 -9.50
CA TYR A 116 -3.41 -10.06 -8.22
C TYR A 116 -2.79 -11.29 -7.53
N VAL A 117 -2.23 -11.10 -6.34
CA VAL A 117 -1.75 -12.20 -5.50
C VAL A 117 -2.88 -12.58 -4.54
N PRO A 118 -3.43 -13.81 -4.64
CA PRO A 118 -4.61 -14.21 -3.87
C PRO A 118 -4.47 -13.96 -2.36
N GLY A 119 -5.34 -13.12 -1.81
CA GLY A 119 -5.40 -12.82 -0.38
C GLY A 119 -4.19 -12.07 0.20
N ARG A 120 -3.31 -11.51 -0.62
CA ARG A 120 -2.07 -10.88 -0.15
C ARG A 120 -2.33 -9.78 0.88
N ASN A 121 -3.23 -8.86 0.60
CA ASN A 121 -3.51 -7.76 1.52
C ASN A 121 -4.19 -8.26 2.79
N THR A 122 -5.00 -9.32 2.72
CA THR A 122 -5.58 -9.98 3.91
C THR A 122 -4.48 -10.45 4.87
N VAL A 123 -3.46 -11.14 4.35
CA VAL A 123 -2.32 -11.61 5.16
C VAL A 123 -1.53 -10.42 5.71
N PHE A 124 -1.23 -9.43 4.88
CA PHE A 124 -0.41 -8.29 5.30
C PHE A 124 -1.11 -7.41 6.34
N ILE A 125 -2.41 -7.19 6.19
CA ILE A 125 -3.20 -6.44 7.17
C ILE A 125 -3.25 -7.22 8.49
N ALA A 126 -3.46 -8.54 8.48
CA ALA A 126 -3.49 -9.35 9.69
C ALA A 126 -2.16 -9.29 10.46
N LEU A 127 -1.02 -9.43 9.76
CA LEU A 127 0.31 -9.30 10.36
C LEU A 127 0.60 -7.86 10.83
N GLY A 128 0.14 -6.87 10.07
CA GLY A 128 0.25 -5.45 10.45
C GLY A 128 -0.53 -5.13 11.73
N LEU A 129 -1.73 -5.69 11.88
CA LEU A 129 -2.53 -5.54 13.11
C LEU A 129 -1.89 -6.26 14.31
N SER A 130 -1.29 -7.43 14.10
CA SER A 130 -0.53 -8.11 15.15
C SER A 130 0.62 -7.25 15.66
N LEU A 131 1.40 -6.63 14.75
CA LEU A 131 2.46 -5.71 15.12
C LEU A 131 1.90 -4.46 15.79
N ALA A 132 0.78 -3.91 15.28
CA ALA A 132 0.13 -2.74 15.85
C ALA A 132 -0.30 -2.97 17.31
N GLU A 133 -0.91 -4.11 17.60
CA GLU A 133 -1.27 -4.49 18.97
C GLU A 133 -0.04 -4.63 19.86
N ALA A 134 1.01 -5.31 19.39
CA ALA A 134 2.25 -5.51 20.14
C ALA A 134 2.99 -4.19 20.46
N ARG A 135 2.81 -3.15 19.62
CA ARG A 135 3.43 -1.83 19.77
C ARG A 135 2.49 -0.77 20.37
N GLY A 136 1.24 -1.11 20.67
CA GLY A 136 0.21 -0.15 21.09
C GLY A 136 -0.06 0.93 20.05
N ALA A 137 0.08 0.59 18.76
CA ALA A 137 -0.14 1.53 17.67
C ALA A 137 -1.63 1.85 17.50
N GLU A 138 -1.94 3.12 17.20
CA GLU A 138 -3.31 3.59 16.98
C GLU A 138 -3.80 3.40 15.55
N ARG A 139 -2.87 3.27 14.60
CA ARG A 139 -3.18 3.17 13.16
C ARG A 139 -2.39 2.05 12.50
N LEU A 140 -3.06 1.37 11.56
CA LEU A 140 -2.42 0.59 10.52
C LEU A 140 -2.64 1.31 9.19
N VAL A 141 -1.57 1.85 8.62
CA VAL A 141 -1.59 2.72 7.44
C VAL A 141 -1.37 1.90 6.18
N LEU A 142 -2.25 2.09 5.20
CA LEU A 142 -2.29 1.35 3.94
C LEU A 142 -2.15 2.31 2.75
N GLY A 143 -1.34 1.95 1.78
CA GLY A 143 -1.12 2.74 0.56
C GLY A 143 -2.11 2.44 -0.57
N VAL A 144 -3.27 1.85 -0.30
CA VAL A 144 -4.30 1.58 -1.32
C VAL A 144 -4.93 2.88 -1.85
N ASN A 145 -5.23 2.92 -3.13
CA ASN A 145 -5.74 4.10 -3.83
C ASN A 145 -6.89 3.76 -4.80
N ALA A 146 -7.43 4.79 -5.49
CA ALA A 146 -8.58 4.64 -6.37
C ALA A 146 -8.34 3.68 -7.56
N VAL A 147 -7.12 3.56 -8.07
CA VAL A 147 -6.77 2.63 -9.15
C VAL A 147 -6.75 1.19 -8.63
N ASP A 148 -6.18 0.99 -7.43
CA ASP A 148 -6.02 -0.35 -6.85
C ASP A 148 -7.39 -1.00 -6.59
N TYR A 149 -8.35 -0.29 -5.99
CA TYR A 149 -9.65 -0.90 -5.67
C TYR A 149 -10.50 -1.19 -6.91
N SER A 150 -10.22 -0.58 -8.05
CA SER A 150 -10.89 -0.92 -9.30
C SER A 150 -10.50 -2.30 -9.83
N GLY A 151 -9.29 -2.80 -9.49
CA GLY A 151 -8.73 -4.07 -9.97
C GLY A 151 -8.57 -5.14 -8.90
N TYR A 152 -8.39 -4.78 -7.64
CA TYR A 152 -8.08 -5.73 -6.57
C TYR A 152 -9.19 -5.79 -5.52
N PRO A 153 -9.83 -6.95 -5.29
CA PRO A 153 -10.94 -7.08 -4.33
C PRO A 153 -10.52 -6.74 -2.90
N ASP A 154 -9.27 -7.02 -2.52
CA ASP A 154 -8.70 -6.77 -1.20
C ASP A 154 -8.10 -5.36 -1.02
N CYS A 155 -8.46 -4.43 -1.90
CA CYS A 155 -8.16 -2.98 -1.80
C CYS A 155 -9.43 -2.12 -1.66
N ARG A 156 -10.61 -2.72 -1.75
CA ARG A 156 -11.89 -2.00 -1.82
C ARG A 156 -12.29 -1.40 -0.47
N PRO A 157 -12.98 -0.25 -0.44
CA PRO A 157 -13.43 0.37 0.81
C PRO A 157 -14.34 -0.53 1.65
N ASP A 158 -15.24 -1.32 1.01
CA ASP A 158 -16.12 -2.27 1.68
C ASP A 158 -15.33 -3.41 2.35
N TYR A 159 -14.30 -3.93 1.67
CA TYR A 159 -13.38 -4.90 2.24
C TYR A 159 -12.64 -4.33 3.47
N LEU A 160 -12.09 -3.12 3.38
CA LEU A 160 -11.39 -2.48 4.50
C LEU A 160 -12.30 -2.26 5.70
N ALA A 161 -13.57 -1.87 5.47
CA ALA A 161 -14.56 -1.71 6.53
C ALA A 161 -14.90 -3.04 7.21
N ALA A 162 -15.08 -4.11 6.43
CA ALA A 162 -15.30 -5.46 6.97
C ALA A 162 -14.09 -5.96 7.76
N PHE A 163 -12.87 -5.70 7.26
CA PHE A 163 -11.64 -6.07 7.94
C PHE A 163 -11.46 -5.31 9.26
N GLN A 164 -11.82 -4.03 9.31
CA GLN A 164 -11.82 -3.27 10.56
C GLN A 164 -12.76 -3.90 11.60
N SER A 165 -13.96 -4.30 11.18
CA SER A 165 -14.90 -4.99 12.08
C SER A 165 -14.32 -6.31 12.60
N LEU A 166 -13.62 -7.07 11.75
CA LEU A 166 -12.89 -8.26 12.16
C LEU A 166 -11.78 -7.93 13.17
N ALA A 167 -10.99 -6.90 12.92
CA ALA A 167 -9.90 -6.48 13.79
C ALA A 167 -10.40 -6.09 15.20
N ASP A 168 -11.53 -5.38 15.28
CA ASP A 168 -12.17 -4.99 16.54
C ASP A 168 -12.64 -6.21 17.36
N LEU A 169 -12.99 -7.31 16.69
CA LEU A 169 -13.40 -8.56 17.33
C LEU A 169 -12.23 -9.47 17.69
N ALA A 170 -11.19 -9.48 16.86
CA ALA A 170 -10.13 -10.50 16.89
C ALA A 170 -8.97 -10.14 17.82
N SER A 171 -8.82 -8.88 18.23
CA SER A 171 -7.71 -8.42 19.08
C SER A 171 -8.16 -8.10 20.50
N LYS A 172 -7.25 -8.20 21.47
CA LYS A 172 -7.50 -7.78 22.85
C LYS A 172 -7.81 -6.27 22.89
N ALA A 173 -6.96 -5.46 22.27
CA ALA A 173 -7.13 -4.01 22.23
C ALA A 173 -8.45 -3.61 21.54
N GLY A 174 -8.87 -4.32 20.48
CA GLY A 174 -10.16 -4.13 19.81
C GLY A 174 -11.35 -4.41 20.72
N ARG A 175 -11.30 -5.51 21.48
CA ARG A 175 -12.34 -5.88 22.47
C ARG A 175 -12.43 -4.87 23.63
N GLU A 176 -11.33 -4.21 23.95
CA GLU A 176 -11.24 -3.17 24.98
C GLU A 176 -11.55 -1.76 24.43
N GLY A 177 -11.86 -1.62 23.13
CA GLY A 177 -12.27 -0.36 22.49
C GLY A 177 -11.13 0.58 22.09
N HIS A 178 -9.88 0.11 22.09
CA HIS A 178 -8.70 0.92 21.74
C HIS A 178 -7.79 0.23 20.69
N GLY A 179 -8.34 -0.71 19.91
CA GLY A 179 -7.64 -1.37 18.81
C GLY A 179 -7.20 -0.41 17.71
N ALA A 180 -6.13 -0.78 16.99
CA ALA A 180 -5.64 -0.01 15.87
C ALA A 180 -6.70 0.15 14.78
N ARG A 181 -6.81 1.38 14.23
CA ARG A 181 -7.72 1.65 13.11
C ARG A 181 -6.98 1.51 11.79
N LEU A 182 -7.59 0.80 10.83
CA LEU A 182 -7.12 0.80 9.45
C LEU A 182 -7.27 2.21 8.87
N TRP A 183 -6.22 2.71 8.26
CA TRP A 183 -6.22 4.02 7.63
C TRP A 183 -5.61 3.96 6.23
N ALA A 184 -6.44 4.22 5.23
CA ALA A 184 -6.08 4.26 3.82
C ALA A 184 -6.23 5.71 3.30
N PRO A 185 -5.25 6.61 3.57
CA PRO A 185 -5.39 8.04 3.27
C PRO A 185 -5.55 8.33 1.78
N LEU A 186 -5.10 7.43 0.91
CA LEU A 186 -5.07 7.63 -0.55
C LEU A 186 -6.26 7.00 -1.27
N VAL A 187 -7.20 6.37 -0.55
CA VAL A 187 -8.23 5.51 -1.14
C VAL A 187 -9.10 6.20 -2.20
N HIS A 188 -9.26 7.51 -2.14
CA HIS A 188 -10.01 8.30 -3.12
C HIS A 188 -9.16 9.15 -4.05
N TRP A 189 -7.82 9.04 -3.96
CA TRP A 189 -6.92 9.88 -4.72
C TRP A 189 -6.51 9.24 -6.04
N SER A 190 -6.46 10.05 -7.08
CA SER A 190 -5.83 9.69 -8.36
C SER A 190 -4.31 9.57 -8.19
N LYS A 191 -3.68 8.85 -9.10
CA LYS A 191 -2.22 8.69 -9.09
C LYS A 191 -1.48 10.02 -9.19
N THR A 192 -2.03 10.97 -9.97
CA THR A 192 -1.46 12.33 -10.11
C THR A 192 -1.53 13.13 -8.79
N GLU A 193 -2.64 13.00 -8.04
CA GLU A 193 -2.76 13.63 -6.72
C GLU A 193 -1.75 13.04 -5.74
N ILE A 194 -1.56 11.71 -5.76
CA ILE A 194 -0.56 11.03 -4.93
C ILE A 194 0.85 11.52 -5.24
N VAL A 195 1.22 11.67 -6.53
CA VAL A 195 2.53 12.21 -6.94
C VAL A 195 2.73 13.63 -6.40
N ARG A 196 1.73 14.50 -6.54
CA ARG A 196 1.82 15.90 -6.04
C ARG A 196 1.99 15.94 -4.53
N GLN A 197 1.28 15.10 -3.81
CA GLN A 197 1.41 15.02 -2.35
C GLN A 197 2.75 14.40 -1.93
N ALA A 198 3.23 13.40 -2.64
CA ALA A 198 4.56 12.85 -2.41
C ALA A 198 5.64 13.92 -2.54
N GLN A 199 5.56 14.77 -3.58
CA GLN A 199 6.46 15.88 -3.78
C GLN A 199 6.37 16.90 -2.63
N ARG A 200 5.16 17.29 -2.24
CA ARG A 200 4.92 18.22 -1.13
C ARG A 200 5.51 17.72 0.19
N LEU A 201 5.39 16.44 0.45
CA LEU A 201 5.83 15.78 1.69
C LEU A 201 7.32 15.41 1.66
N GLY A 202 8.05 15.68 0.58
CA GLY A 202 9.46 15.33 0.46
C GLY A 202 9.72 13.82 0.35
N VAL A 203 8.74 13.05 -0.11
CA VAL A 203 8.92 11.60 -0.35
C VAL A 203 10.00 11.41 -1.41
N PRO A 204 10.97 10.48 -1.23
CA PRO A 204 12.05 10.23 -2.19
C PRO A 204 11.52 9.48 -3.43
N ILE A 205 10.76 10.17 -4.30
CA ILE A 205 10.06 9.56 -5.44
C ILE A 205 11.01 8.76 -6.33
N ALA A 206 12.23 9.25 -6.56
CA ALA A 206 13.24 8.58 -7.37
C ALA A 206 13.72 7.24 -6.78
N SER A 207 13.64 7.08 -5.44
CA SER A 207 14.02 5.84 -4.75
C SER A 207 12.86 4.84 -4.65
N THR A 208 11.64 5.21 -5.04
CA THR A 208 10.50 4.29 -5.03
C THR A 208 10.51 3.36 -6.23
N TRP A 209 10.04 2.13 -6.04
CA TRP A 209 9.99 1.11 -7.07
C TRP A 209 8.56 0.63 -7.33
N SER A 210 8.16 0.57 -8.60
CA SER A 210 6.82 0.12 -9.01
C SER A 210 6.84 -0.94 -10.11
N CYS A 211 7.97 -1.14 -10.79
CA CYS A 211 8.05 -2.02 -11.95
C CYS A 211 7.88 -3.50 -11.56
N TYR A 212 6.99 -4.19 -12.27
CA TYR A 212 6.73 -5.62 -12.07
C TYR A 212 7.76 -6.54 -12.72
N SER A 213 8.58 -6.06 -13.66
CA SER A 213 9.51 -6.89 -14.43
C SER A 213 10.83 -7.19 -13.72
N GLY A 214 11.19 -6.44 -12.67
CA GLY A 214 12.34 -6.72 -11.81
C GLY A 214 13.73 -6.54 -12.44
N GLY A 215 13.85 -5.79 -13.52
CA GLY A 215 15.13 -5.44 -14.14
C GLY A 215 15.99 -4.50 -13.29
N ALA A 216 17.16 -4.11 -13.78
CA ALA A 216 18.00 -3.10 -13.14
C ALA A 216 17.34 -1.73 -13.15
N GLU A 217 16.64 -1.40 -14.23
CA GLU A 217 15.87 -0.19 -14.43
C GLU A 217 14.38 -0.53 -14.62
N PRO A 218 13.45 0.42 -14.34
CA PRO A 218 12.03 0.23 -14.64
C PRO A 218 11.82 -0.04 -16.15
N CYS A 219 10.98 -1.02 -16.50
CA CYS A 219 10.81 -1.43 -17.91
C CYS A 219 10.04 -0.42 -18.77
N GLY A 220 9.32 0.53 -18.19
CA GLY A 220 8.47 1.50 -18.90
C GLY A 220 7.24 0.92 -19.60
N LEU A 221 7.06 -0.41 -19.60
CA LEU A 221 6.07 -1.13 -20.41
C LEU A 221 4.94 -1.76 -19.59
N CYS A 222 5.22 -2.28 -18.39
CA CYS A 222 4.18 -2.88 -17.54
C CYS A 222 3.19 -1.82 -17.07
N ASP A 223 1.99 -2.26 -16.69
CA ASP A 223 0.90 -1.36 -16.29
C ASP A 223 1.31 -0.43 -15.14
N SER A 224 2.06 -0.94 -14.18
CA SER A 224 2.54 -0.13 -13.05
C SER A 224 3.51 0.98 -13.49
N CYS A 225 4.43 0.70 -14.43
CA CYS A 225 5.30 1.74 -15.00
C CYS A 225 4.50 2.79 -15.73
N ARG A 226 3.56 2.39 -16.60
CA ARG A 226 2.73 3.31 -17.38
C ARG A 226 1.91 4.24 -16.48
N ILE A 227 1.20 3.68 -15.50
CA ILE A 227 0.39 4.46 -14.56
C ILE A 227 1.27 5.46 -13.78
N ARG A 228 2.44 5.01 -13.33
CA ARG A 228 3.40 5.88 -12.63
C ARG A 228 3.90 7.00 -13.54
N ASP A 229 4.35 6.68 -14.74
CA ASP A 229 4.96 7.62 -15.67
C ASP A 229 3.95 8.68 -16.13
N ASP A 230 2.71 8.27 -16.46
CA ASP A 230 1.63 9.18 -16.82
C ASP A 230 1.32 10.15 -15.66
N ALA A 231 1.30 9.67 -14.43
CA ALA A 231 1.07 10.51 -13.27
C ALA A 231 2.24 11.48 -12.99
N LEU A 232 3.48 11.04 -13.18
CA LEU A 232 4.68 11.90 -13.04
C LEU A 232 4.67 13.02 -14.08
N VAL A 233 4.36 12.70 -15.34
CA VAL A 233 4.22 13.69 -16.42
C VAL A 233 3.11 14.69 -16.10
N ALA A 234 1.93 14.21 -15.70
CA ALA A 234 0.79 15.06 -15.35
C ALA A 234 1.02 15.93 -14.09
N ALA A 235 1.96 15.54 -13.24
CA ALA A 235 2.37 16.30 -12.07
C ALA A 235 3.55 17.25 -12.36
N GLY A 236 4.09 17.29 -13.59
CA GLY A 236 5.24 18.14 -13.96
C GLY A 236 6.60 17.53 -13.58
N LEU A 237 6.67 16.24 -13.27
CA LEU A 237 7.87 15.51 -12.85
C LEU A 237 8.36 14.53 -13.93
N ALA A 238 8.19 14.85 -15.21
CA ALA A 238 8.54 13.99 -16.34
C ALA A 238 9.99 13.44 -16.29
N ALA A 239 10.92 14.19 -15.73
CA ALA A 239 12.32 13.76 -15.57
C ALA A 239 12.49 12.51 -14.65
N LEU A 240 11.48 12.18 -13.82
CA LEU A 240 11.48 11.00 -12.96
C LEU A 240 10.74 9.80 -13.58
N ALA A 241 10.13 9.98 -14.74
CA ALA A 241 9.50 8.88 -15.47
C ALA A 241 10.55 7.89 -15.99
N SER A 242 10.14 6.64 -16.20
CA SER A 242 11.01 5.60 -16.73
C SER A 242 11.58 6.07 -18.08
N GLY A 243 12.89 6.36 -18.12
CA GLY A 243 13.53 7.01 -19.24
C GLY A 243 13.48 6.17 -20.52
N GLY A 244 12.60 6.54 -21.39
CA GLY A 244 12.51 6.06 -22.74
C GLY A 244 11.55 6.96 -23.48
N SER A 245 12.05 7.71 -24.44
CA SER A 245 11.20 8.38 -25.42
C SER A 245 10.20 7.34 -25.93
N ARG A 246 8.93 7.45 -25.50
CA ARG A 246 7.86 6.69 -26.11
C ARG A 246 7.82 7.10 -27.59
N PRO A 247 7.76 6.15 -28.54
CA PRO A 247 7.64 6.46 -29.96
C PRO A 247 6.35 7.23 -30.25
#